data_1b464d2661f9cfab25b08bd329dc7c05
#
_entry.id   1b464d2661f9cfab25b08bd329dc7c05
#
_cell.length_a   1.000
_cell.length_b   1.000
_cell.length_c   1.000
_cell.angle_alpha   90.00
_cell.angle_beta   90.00
_cell.angle_gamma   90.00
#
_symmetry.space_group_name_H-M   'P 1'
#
loop_
_entity.id
_entity.type
_entity.pdbx_description
1 polymer ?
#
loop_
_entity_poly.entity_id
_entity_poly.type
_entity_poly.pdbx_seq_one_letter_code
_entity_poly.pdbx_strand_id
1 'polypeptide(L)'
;SSNEGGNTQKKLKVAVVFSGFLGDKSFNDSAYEGLKKAQQDFGIEFKVLESKVPSDWETNFVSAASDDSYDLVLAISSQFTDIVNNHADEFKNVKIGIIDSVVKKPNVSSAIFAQNEGSFLAGAAAALFTQKTDIPNVNGEKIIGWVGGMDIPVLQDFLTGYKQGAAYIDPQTKV
;
A
#
# COMPACT_ATOMS: atom_id res chain seq x y z
N SER A 1 33.95 27.59 -30.36
CA SER A 1 33.95 26.70 -29.17
C SER A 1 32.67 26.89 -28.45
N SER A 2 31.64 26.15 -28.81
CA SER A 2 30.34 26.06 -28.11
C SER A 2 30.47 25.07 -26.97
N ASN A 3 30.46 25.58 -25.75
CA ASN A 3 30.37 24.81 -24.52
C ASN A 3 28.90 24.38 -24.37
N GLU A 4 28.56 23.19 -24.83
CA GLU A 4 27.33 22.52 -24.42
C GLU A 4 27.53 22.00 -22.99
N GLY A 5 27.23 22.83 -22.01
CA GLY A 5 27.05 22.43 -20.63
C GLY A 5 25.79 21.58 -20.52
N GLY A 6 25.90 20.29 -20.83
CA GLY A 6 24.83 19.33 -20.54
C GLY A 6 24.57 19.29 -19.03
N ASN A 7 23.48 19.92 -18.59
CA ASN A 7 22.97 19.81 -17.25
C ASN A 7 22.40 18.39 -17.09
N THR A 8 23.28 17.44 -16.77
CA THR A 8 22.88 16.08 -16.41
C THR A 8 22.14 16.16 -15.08
N GLN A 9 20.83 16.34 -15.15
CA GLN A 9 19.96 16.30 -13.98
C GLN A 9 20.20 14.98 -13.25
N LYS A 10 20.69 15.06 -12.01
CA LYS A 10 20.94 13.87 -11.18
C LYS A 10 19.66 13.05 -11.09
N LYS A 11 19.70 11.81 -11.54
CA LYS A 11 18.54 10.90 -11.41
C LYS A 11 18.29 10.58 -9.94
N LEU A 12 17.03 10.66 -9.53
CA LEU A 12 16.59 10.30 -8.19
C LEU A 12 16.74 8.78 -8.01
N LYS A 13 17.42 8.35 -6.95
CA LYS A 13 17.62 6.95 -6.60
C LYS A 13 16.73 6.58 -5.42
N VAL A 14 15.92 5.55 -5.58
CA VAL A 14 14.91 5.11 -4.61
C VAL A 14 15.19 3.68 -4.18
N ALA A 15 15.37 3.46 -2.88
CA ALA A 15 15.28 2.12 -2.30
C ALA A 15 13.84 1.82 -1.95
N VAL A 16 13.33 0.66 -2.32
CA VAL A 16 11.94 0.26 -2.08
C VAL A 16 11.93 -1.03 -1.30
N VAL A 17 11.40 -1.00 -0.09
CA VAL A 17 11.36 -2.13 0.82
C VAL A 17 9.94 -2.70 0.84
N PHE A 18 9.80 -3.96 0.41
CA PHE A 18 8.55 -4.69 0.43
C PHE A 18 8.42 -5.56 1.68
N SER A 19 7.22 -5.64 2.22
CA SER A 19 6.89 -6.56 3.32
C SER A 19 6.72 -8.03 2.87
N GLY A 20 6.84 -8.28 1.60
CA GLY A 20 6.75 -9.58 0.97
C GLY A 20 7.66 -9.66 -0.25
N PHE A 21 7.24 -10.39 -1.26
CA PHE A 21 7.99 -10.62 -2.49
C PHE A 21 7.11 -10.36 -3.72
N LEU A 22 7.76 -10.15 -4.86
CA LEU A 22 7.09 -9.99 -6.15
C LEU A 22 6.49 -11.32 -6.63
N GLY A 23 5.42 -11.24 -7.41
CA GLY A 23 4.68 -12.40 -7.92
C GLY A 23 3.43 -12.73 -7.12
N ASP A 24 3.02 -11.86 -6.18
CA ASP A 24 1.77 -12.01 -5.41
C ASP A 24 0.51 -11.71 -6.24
N LYS A 25 0.68 -11.17 -7.45
CA LYS A 25 -0.40 -10.73 -8.36
C LYS A 25 -1.39 -9.77 -7.67
N SER A 26 -0.92 -9.02 -6.70
CA SER A 26 -1.72 -8.17 -5.82
C SER A 26 -0.95 -6.93 -5.40
N PHE A 27 -0.79 -6.71 -4.09
CA PHE A 27 -0.28 -5.48 -3.47
C PHE A 27 1.16 -5.16 -3.89
N ASN A 28 2.09 -6.13 -3.76
CA ASN A 28 3.49 -5.89 -4.11
C ASN A 28 3.68 -5.70 -5.62
N ASP A 29 3.01 -6.51 -6.45
CA ASP A 29 3.07 -6.36 -7.90
C ASP A 29 2.47 -5.03 -8.36
N SER A 30 1.37 -4.58 -7.75
CA SER A 30 0.77 -3.26 -8.06
C SER A 30 1.71 -2.11 -7.72
N ALA A 31 2.40 -2.17 -6.58
CA ALA A 31 3.40 -1.19 -6.20
C ALA A 31 4.59 -1.20 -7.17
N TYR A 32 5.04 -2.38 -7.59
CA TYR A 32 6.12 -2.52 -8.57
C TYR A 32 5.76 -1.94 -9.94
N GLU A 33 4.53 -2.14 -10.42
CA GLU A 33 4.05 -1.49 -11.65
C GLU A 33 4.06 0.04 -11.52
N GLY A 34 3.66 0.57 -10.36
CA GLY A 34 3.76 2.00 -10.07
C GLY A 34 5.20 2.52 -10.13
N LEU A 35 6.17 1.75 -9.62
CA LEU A 35 7.60 2.09 -9.70
C LEU A 35 8.12 2.11 -11.14
N LYS A 36 7.74 1.12 -11.95
CA LYS A 36 8.09 1.09 -13.37
C LYS A 36 7.53 2.29 -14.12
N LYS A 37 6.29 2.66 -13.80
CA LYS A 37 5.67 3.85 -14.38
C LYS A 37 6.40 5.12 -13.93
N ALA A 38 6.76 5.26 -12.67
CA ALA A 38 7.54 6.39 -12.17
C ALA A 38 8.93 6.47 -12.82
N GLN A 39 9.56 5.33 -13.08
CA GLN A 39 10.83 5.28 -13.83
C GLN A 39 10.66 5.81 -15.27
N GLN A 40 9.57 5.43 -15.95
CA GLN A 40 9.27 5.89 -17.31
C GLN A 40 8.95 7.39 -17.35
N ASP A 41 8.12 7.87 -16.41
CA ASP A 41 7.60 9.23 -16.42
C ASP A 41 8.60 10.25 -15.89
N PHE A 42 9.40 9.87 -14.88
CA PHE A 42 10.28 10.79 -14.14
C PHE A 42 11.76 10.44 -14.21
N GLY A 43 12.12 9.33 -14.87
CA GLY A 43 13.50 8.90 -15.03
C GLY A 43 14.19 8.50 -13.72
N ILE A 44 13.42 8.11 -12.68
CA ILE A 44 14.00 7.61 -11.43
C ILE A 44 14.73 6.28 -11.64
N GLU A 45 15.70 6.01 -10.77
CA GLU A 45 16.30 4.69 -10.61
C GLU A 45 15.81 4.09 -9.31
N PHE A 46 15.42 2.82 -9.31
CA PHE A 46 14.96 2.19 -8.08
C PHE A 46 15.53 0.79 -7.89
N LYS A 47 15.68 0.39 -6.63
CA LYS A 47 16.05 -0.95 -6.22
C LYS A 47 15.03 -1.49 -5.23
N VAL A 48 14.55 -2.70 -5.48
CA VAL A 48 13.62 -3.40 -4.60
C VAL A 48 14.39 -4.29 -3.62
N LEU A 49 14.01 -4.23 -2.35
CA LEU A 49 14.41 -5.14 -1.29
C LEU A 49 13.18 -5.94 -0.86
N GLU A 50 13.14 -7.20 -1.23
CA GLU A 50 12.07 -8.11 -0.88
C GLU A 50 12.33 -8.72 0.50
N SER A 51 11.26 -8.92 1.29
CA SER A 51 11.34 -9.55 2.61
C SER A 51 10.65 -10.91 2.56
N LYS A 52 11.40 -11.98 2.76
CA LYS A 52 10.88 -13.35 2.73
C LYS A 52 10.15 -13.74 4.02
N VAL A 53 10.59 -13.15 5.13
CA VAL A 53 10.05 -13.39 6.46
C VAL A 53 9.95 -12.07 7.22
N PRO A 54 9.10 -11.95 8.24
CA PRO A 54 8.94 -10.70 9.01
C PRO A 54 10.23 -10.15 9.63
N SER A 55 11.17 -11.02 10.00
CA SER A 55 12.48 -10.61 10.53
C SER A 55 13.35 -9.83 9.52
N ASP A 56 13.05 -9.92 8.23
CA ASP A 56 13.78 -9.19 7.20
C ASP A 56 13.36 -7.71 7.11
N TRP A 57 12.15 -7.37 7.56
CA TRP A 57 11.58 -6.02 7.37
C TRP A 57 12.46 -4.93 7.93
N GLU A 58 12.81 -5.03 9.21
CA GLU A 58 13.66 -4.05 9.89
C GLU A 58 15.07 -4.01 9.30
N THR A 59 15.67 -5.17 9.07
CA THR A 59 17.00 -5.29 8.47
C THR A 59 17.06 -4.64 7.09
N ASN A 60 16.08 -4.90 6.24
CA ASN A 60 16.01 -4.33 4.89
C ASN A 60 15.78 -2.81 4.94
N PHE A 61 14.89 -2.34 5.81
CA PHE A 61 14.63 -0.91 5.98
C PHE A 61 15.87 -0.17 6.47
N VAL A 62 16.50 -0.64 7.54
CA VAL A 62 17.69 -0.03 8.13
C VAL A 62 18.85 -0.05 7.12
N SER A 63 19.04 -1.16 6.39
CA SER A 63 20.06 -1.25 5.35
C SER A 63 19.83 -0.22 4.24
N ALA A 64 18.59 -0.05 3.80
CA ALA A 64 18.27 0.96 2.79
C ALA A 64 18.45 2.39 3.30
N ALA A 65 18.05 2.67 4.55
CA ALA A 65 18.15 3.99 5.15
C ALA A 65 19.59 4.39 5.51
N SER A 66 20.47 3.40 5.70
CA SER A 66 21.90 3.62 5.98
C SER A 66 22.74 3.80 4.72
N ASP A 67 22.18 3.57 3.55
CA ASP A 67 22.89 3.69 2.27
C ASP A 67 22.71 5.11 1.68
N ASP A 68 23.73 5.93 1.82
CA ASP A 68 23.75 7.33 1.34
C ASP A 68 23.59 7.46 -0.19
N SER A 69 23.57 6.35 -0.92
CA SER A 69 23.37 6.36 -2.38
C SER A 69 21.92 6.61 -2.77
N TYR A 70 20.97 6.41 -1.84
CA TYR A 70 19.55 6.62 -2.09
C TYR A 70 19.09 8.02 -1.65
N ASP A 71 18.28 8.64 -2.50
CA ASP A 71 17.64 9.94 -2.22
C ASP A 71 16.30 9.78 -1.48
N LEU A 72 15.69 8.59 -1.56
CA LEU A 72 14.41 8.23 -0.93
C LEU A 72 14.40 6.74 -0.56
N VAL A 73 13.91 6.42 0.63
CA VAL A 73 13.55 5.06 1.03
C VAL A 73 12.03 4.95 1.09
N LEU A 74 11.45 4.03 0.33
CA LEU A 74 10.01 3.82 0.27
C LEU A 74 9.66 2.48 0.92
N ALA A 75 8.92 2.52 2.02
CA ALA A 75 8.42 1.35 2.74
C ALA A 75 6.99 1.04 2.28
N ILE A 76 6.79 -0.14 1.71
CA ILE A 76 5.53 -0.55 1.12
C ILE A 76 4.79 -1.48 2.07
N SER A 77 3.87 -0.97 2.82
CA SER A 77 2.91 -1.64 3.71
C SER A 77 2.88 -1.01 5.12
N SER A 78 1.73 -1.10 5.77
CA SER A 78 1.53 -0.74 7.19
C SER A 78 2.39 -1.57 8.16
N GLN A 79 2.94 -2.70 7.75
CA GLN A 79 3.84 -3.53 8.54
C GLN A 79 5.15 -2.82 8.89
N PHE A 80 5.52 -1.79 8.13
CA PHE A 80 6.67 -0.94 8.44
C PHE A 80 6.38 0.20 9.42
N THR A 81 5.14 0.35 9.91
CA THR A 81 4.73 1.49 10.74
C THR A 81 5.65 1.69 11.95
N ASP A 82 5.82 0.65 12.76
CA ASP A 82 6.64 0.73 13.97
C ASP A 82 8.13 0.85 13.63
N ILE A 83 8.59 0.15 12.60
CA ILE A 83 9.98 0.21 12.13
C ILE A 83 10.33 1.65 11.71
N VAL A 84 9.50 2.25 10.84
CA VAL A 84 9.72 3.65 10.40
C VAL A 84 9.62 4.61 11.57
N ASN A 85 8.64 4.44 12.46
CA ASN A 85 8.48 5.31 13.61
C ASN A 85 9.67 5.26 14.57
N ASN A 86 10.25 4.08 14.77
CA ASN A 86 11.38 3.87 15.68
C ASN A 86 12.71 4.36 15.10
N HIS A 87 12.92 4.19 13.79
CA HIS A 87 14.21 4.48 13.16
C HIS A 87 14.29 5.82 12.43
N ALA A 88 13.15 6.50 12.14
CA ALA A 88 13.17 7.74 11.36
C ALA A 88 14.05 8.85 12.00
N ASP A 89 14.10 8.91 13.31
CA ASP A 89 14.92 9.90 14.03
C ASP A 89 16.43 9.62 13.95
N GLU A 90 16.83 8.38 13.68
CA GLU A 90 18.22 8.00 13.43
C GLU A 90 18.68 8.46 12.04
N PHE A 91 17.79 8.46 11.06
CA PHE A 91 18.03 8.79 9.66
C PHE A 91 17.44 10.14 9.26
N LYS A 92 17.68 11.19 10.05
CA LYS A 92 17.05 12.53 9.88
C LYS A 92 17.26 13.15 8.50
N ASN A 93 18.36 12.81 7.82
CA ASN A 93 18.70 13.35 6.51
C ASN A 93 18.13 12.51 5.35
N VAL A 94 17.58 11.33 5.64
CA VAL A 94 16.97 10.45 4.66
C VAL A 94 15.49 10.80 4.51
N LYS A 95 15.04 10.95 3.29
CA LYS A 95 13.61 11.06 2.97
C LYS A 95 12.99 9.67 2.99
N ILE A 96 11.92 9.50 3.73
CA ILE A 96 11.22 8.24 3.89
C ILE A 96 9.78 8.40 3.41
N GLY A 97 9.30 7.49 2.57
CA GLY A 97 7.90 7.35 2.23
C GLY A 97 7.34 6.07 2.85
N ILE A 98 6.11 6.11 3.33
CA ILE A 98 5.40 4.91 3.79
C ILE A 98 4.01 4.83 3.16
N ILE A 99 3.64 3.64 2.71
CA ILE A 99 2.35 3.34 2.06
C ILE A 99 1.45 2.56 3.02
N ASP A 100 0.16 2.88 3.02
CA ASP A 100 -0.89 2.28 3.87
C ASP A 100 -0.69 2.49 5.37
N SER A 101 0.03 3.54 5.75
CA SER A 101 0.20 3.90 7.16
C SER A 101 0.47 5.39 7.31
N VAL A 102 0.27 5.89 8.52
CA VAL A 102 0.58 7.26 8.91
C VAL A 102 1.65 7.26 10.00
N VAL A 103 2.81 7.82 9.67
CA VAL A 103 3.91 8.05 10.62
C VAL A 103 4.21 9.55 10.67
N LYS A 104 4.13 10.14 11.88
CA LYS A 104 4.30 11.58 12.08
C LYS A 104 5.73 11.90 12.48
N LYS A 105 6.63 11.95 11.49
CA LYS A 105 8.04 12.35 11.65
C LYS A 105 8.42 13.37 10.59
N PRO A 106 9.36 14.30 10.86
CA PRO A 106 9.68 15.40 9.94
C PRO A 106 10.19 14.96 8.57
N ASN A 107 10.86 13.81 8.51
CA ASN A 107 11.45 13.24 7.30
C ASN A 107 10.60 12.13 6.67
N VAL A 108 9.36 11.90 7.16
CA VAL A 108 8.46 10.86 6.68
C VAL A 108 7.25 11.47 5.97
N SER A 109 7.00 11.01 4.76
CA SER A 109 5.76 11.26 4.01
C SER A 109 4.93 9.99 4.00
N SER A 110 3.66 10.10 4.38
CA SER A 110 2.72 8.98 4.45
C SER A 110 1.68 9.07 3.34
N ALA A 111 1.36 7.94 2.73
CA ALA A 111 0.29 7.83 1.76
C ALA A 111 -0.71 6.76 2.18
N ILE A 112 -1.97 7.14 2.26
CA ILE A 112 -3.11 6.26 2.54
C ILE A 112 -4.12 6.40 1.41
N PHE A 113 -4.98 5.42 1.26
CA PHE A 113 -6.00 5.37 0.21
C PHE A 113 -7.41 5.39 0.82
N ALA A 114 -8.40 5.75 0.01
CA ALA A 114 -9.80 5.69 0.38
C ALA A 114 -10.37 4.26 0.18
N GLN A 115 -9.74 3.28 0.84
CA GLN A 115 -10.10 1.86 0.73
C GLN A 115 -11.53 1.58 1.18
N ASN A 116 -12.05 2.35 2.13
CA ASN A 116 -13.43 2.28 2.58
C ASN A 116 -14.43 2.58 1.46
N GLU A 117 -14.11 3.50 0.54
CA GLU A 117 -14.98 3.83 -0.59
C GLU A 117 -15.06 2.66 -1.59
N GLY A 118 -13.91 2.06 -1.94
CA GLY A 118 -13.88 0.86 -2.79
C GLY A 118 -14.60 -0.32 -2.13
N SER A 119 -14.42 -0.49 -0.83
CA SER A 119 -15.07 -1.54 -0.05
C SER A 119 -16.58 -1.31 0.09
N PHE A 120 -17.03 -0.06 0.19
CA PHE A 120 -18.44 0.30 0.13
C PHE A 120 -19.08 -0.22 -1.16
N LEU A 121 -18.47 0.02 -2.30
CA LEU A 121 -18.98 -0.48 -3.59
C LEU A 121 -19.03 -2.00 -3.63
N ALA A 122 -18.04 -2.68 -3.07
CA ALA A 122 -18.04 -4.14 -2.97
C ALA A 122 -19.18 -4.66 -2.08
N GLY A 123 -19.42 -4.03 -0.93
CA GLY A 123 -20.54 -4.37 -0.03
C GLY A 123 -21.89 -4.12 -0.67
N ALA A 124 -22.06 -3.00 -1.38
CA ALA A 124 -23.26 -2.70 -2.13
C ALA A 124 -23.51 -3.75 -3.24
N ALA A 125 -22.48 -4.10 -4.00
CA ALA A 125 -22.58 -5.13 -5.03
C ALA A 125 -22.95 -6.50 -4.44
N ALA A 126 -22.34 -6.89 -3.33
CA ALA A 126 -22.65 -8.15 -2.64
C ALA A 126 -24.11 -8.20 -2.16
N ALA A 127 -24.60 -7.12 -1.54
CA ALA A 127 -26.00 -7.04 -1.11
C ALA A 127 -26.98 -7.10 -2.29
N LEU A 128 -26.69 -6.39 -3.38
CA LEU A 128 -27.49 -6.47 -4.62
C LEU A 128 -27.48 -7.90 -5.19
N PHE A 129 -26.37 -8.59 -5.11
CA PHE A 129 -26.25 -9.95 -5.64
C PHE A 129 -27.17 -10.93 -4.89
N THR A 130 -27.34 -10.77 -3.57
CA THR A 130 -28.27 -11.63 -2.80
C THR A 130 -29.72 -11.56 -3.28
N GLN A 131 -30.08 -10.49 -3.99
CA GLN A 131 -31.45 -10.27 -4.50
C GLN A 131 -31.68 -10.90 -5.89
N LYS A 132 -30.64 -11.44 -6.51
CA LYS A 132 -30.67 -12.06 -7.85
C LYS A 132 -31.02 -13.53 -7.79
N THR A 133 -32.25 -13.84 -7.33
CA THR A 133 -32.73 -15.22 -7.14
C THR A 133 -32.97 -15.99 -8.44
N ASP A 134 -32.86 -15.33 -9.57
CA ASP A 134 -32.82 -15.92 -10.91
C ASP A 134 -31.45 -16.55 -11.26
N ILE A 135 -30.43 -16.24 -10.50
CA ILE A 135 -29.10 -16.84 -10.65
C ILE A 135 -29.04 -18.17 -9.87
N PRO A 136 -28.56 -19.27 -10.49
CA PRO A 136 -28.42 -20.54 -9.78
C PRO A 136 -27.60 -20.42 -8.51
N ASN A 137 -28.06 -21.06 -7.42
CA ASN A 137 -27.46 -21.08 -6.08
C ASN A 137 -27.54 -19.74 -5.29
N VAL A 138 -28.26 -18.74 -5.78
CA VAL A 138 -28.64 -17.57 -4.98
C VAL A 138 -29.98 -17.86 -4.30
N ASN A 139 -29.95 -17.94 -2.96
CA ASN A 139 -31.13 -18.34 -2.15
C ASN A 139 -32.00 -17.18 -1.70
N GLY A 140 -31.62 -15.93 -1.97
CA GLY A 140 -32.33 -14.72 -1.57
C GLY A 140 -32.15 -14.33 -0.08
N GLU A 141 -31.36 -15.09 0.68
CA GLU A 141 -31.00 -14.68 2.05
C GLU A 141 -30.10 -13.44 2.02
N LYS A 142 -30.42 -12.48 2.89
CA LYS A 142 -29.69 -11.21 2.99
C LYS A 142 -28.45 -11.38 3.88
N ILE A 143 -27.57 -12.31 3.52
CA ILE A 143 -26.36 -12.64 4.28
C ILE A 143 -25.18 -12.61 3.31
N ILE A 144 -24.17 -11.86 3.67
CA ILE A 144 -22.90 -11.79 2.92
C ILE A 144 -21.74 -12.01 3.88
N GLY A 145 -20.63 -12.53 3.38
CA GLY A 145 -19.44 -12.83 4.18
C GLY A 145 -18.37 -11.74 4.04
N TRP A 146 -17.55 -11.64 5.08
CA TRP A 146 -16.30 -10.90 5.09
C TRP A 146 -15.17 -11.78 5.59
N VAL A 147 -14.04 -11.76 4.87
CA VAL A 147 -12.81 -12.42 5.32
C VAL A 147 -11.69 -11.40 5.31
N GLY A 148 -11.21 -11.02 6.47
CA GLY A 148 -10.06 -10.14 6.65
C GLY A 148 -8.78 -10.94 6.94
N GLY A 149 -7.64 -10.50 6.41
CA GLY A 149 -6.36 -11.17 6.63
C GLY A 149 -5.78 -10.95 8.03
N MET A 150 -6.08 -9.82 8.66
CA MET A 150 -5.59 -9.43 9.99
C MET A 150 -6.58 -8.48 10.66
N ASP A 151 -6.48 -8.35 11.99
CA ASP A 151 -7.24 -7.34 12.73
C ASP A 151 -6.36 -6.09 12.96
N ILE A 152 -6.33 -5.23 11.95
CA ILE A 152 -5.55 -3.97 11.93
C ILE A 152 -6.42 -2.82 11.40
N PRO A 153 -6.08 -1.55 11.73
CA PRO A 153 -6.92 -0.39 11.38
C PRO A 153 -7.31 -0.29 9.91
N VAL A 154 -6.39 -0.54 8.98
CA VAL A 154 -6.68 -0.50 7.55
C VAL A 154 -7.73 -1.54 7.14
N LEU A 155 -7.72 -2.74 7.73
CA LEU A 155 -8.72 -3.80 7.44
C LEU A 155 -10.07 -3.50 8.10
N GLN A 156 -10.08 -2.85 9.25
CA GLN A 156 -11.31 -2.36 9.89
C GLN A 156 -11.97 -1.26 9.06
N ASP A 157 -11.18 -0.43 8.39
CA ASP A 157 -11.69 0.59 7.48
C ASP A 157 -12.37 -0.04 6.24
N PHE A 158 -11.75 -1.07 5.64
CA PHE A 158 -12.38 -1.89 4.60
C PHE A 158 -13.69 -2.51 5.07
N LEU A 159 -13.69 -3.16 6.25
CA LEU A 159 -14.90 -3.80 6.81
C LEU A 159 -16.01 -2.80 7.05
N THR A 160 -15.66 -1.62 7.56
CA THR A 160 -16.62 -0.54 7.79
C THR A 160 -17.28 -0.09 6.49
N GLY A 161 -16.48 0.18 5.46
CA GLY A 161 -17.00 0.52 4.13
C GLY A 161 -17.90 -0.58 3.56
N TYR A 162 -17.46 -1.85 3.66
CA TYR A 162 -18.26 -2.99 3.19
C TYR A 162 -19.64 -3.10 3.86
N LYS A 163 -19.68 -2.98 5.20
CA LYS A 163 -20.93 -2.97 5.96
C LYS A 163 -21.83 -1.79 5.57
N GLN A 164 -21.26 -0.60 5.42
CA GLN A 164 -22.00 0.58 5.02
C GLN A 164 -22.59 0.44 3.61
N GLY A 165 -21.83 -0.10 2.66
CA GLY A 165 -22.29 -0.37 1.31
C GLY A 165 -23.44 -1.39 1.27
N ALA A 166 -23.32 -2.47 2.03
CA ALA A 166 -24.38 -3.46 2.17
C ALA A 166 -25.67 -2.86 2.76
N ALA A 167 -25.55 -2.10 3.86
CA ALA A 167 -26.67 -1.45 4.52
C ALA A 167 -27.32 -0.35 3.67
N TYR A 168 -26.54 0.31 2.80
CA TYR A 168 -27.07 1.30 1.84
C TYR A 168 -28.06 0.66 0.85
N ILE A 169 -27.79 -0.55 0.40
CA ILE A 169 -28.68 -1.30 -0.50
C ILE A 169 -29.85 -1.90 0.27
N ASP A 170 -29.58 -2.56 1.39
CA ASP A 170 -30.59 -3.14 2.24
C ASP A 170 -30.12 -3.18 3.70
N PRO A 171 -30.73 -2.35 4.60
CA PRO A 171 -30.35 -2.30 6.02
C PRO A 171 -30.50 -3.64 6.77
N GLN A 172 -31.23 -4.60 6.19
CA GLN A 172 -31.41 -5.93 6.77
C GLN A 172 -30.27 -6.90 6.39
N THR A 173 -29.37 -6.50 5.48
CA THR A 173 -28.26 -7.35 5.08
C THR A 173 -27.30 -7.56 6.26
N LYS A 174 -27.02 -8.82 6.58
CA LYS A 174 -26.07 -9.22 7.61
C LYS A 174 -24.69 -9.45 6.98
N VAL A 175 -23.66 -8.97 7.66
CA VAL A 175 -22.24 -9.15 7.30
C VAL A 175 -21.53 -9.93 8.41
#